data_e318e27140660d061858ae65cb193caf
#
_entry.id   e318e27140660d061858ae65cb193caf
#
_cell.length_a   1.000
_cell.length_b   1.000
_cell.length_c   1.000
_cell.angle_alpha   90.00
_cell.angle_beta   90.00
_cell.angle_gamma   90.00
#
_symmetry.space_group_name_H-M   'P 1'
#
loop_
_entity.id
_entity.type
_entity.pdbx_description
1 polymer ?
#
loop_
_entity_poly.entity_id
_entity_poly.type
_entity_poly.pdbx_seq_one_letter_code
_entity_poly.pdbx_strand_id
1 'polypeptide(L)'
;RELTAELAHAASKLLLKQLPDINRWGAITDHLIAWDIPAPPDYLRVKRAVYTSIVPTWDKIFVEGNVDWRHVSWGGVLIDDREYDTTDELCNCIPAADNPKVSSASEATWLKDDDIVFGIEVNGEFRAYPRRIMEVREMVNDTLGGRHLGIPYCTLCGSAQAYFTDQL
;
A
#
# COMPACT_ATOMS: atom_id res chain seq x y z
N ARG A 1 -17.43 8.60 -13.10
CA ARG A 1 -17.15 10.06 -13.00
C ARG A 1 -18.38 10.86 -12.52
N GLU A 2 -19.58 10.55 -13.01
CA GLU A 2 -20.83 11.23 -12.57
C GLU A 2 -21.10 11.01 -11.08
N LEU A 3 -21.12 9.77 -10.62
CA LEU A 3 -21.36 9.43 -9.20
C LEU A 3 -20.38 10.15 -8.25
N THR A 4 -19.11 10.24 -8.63
CA THR A 4 -18.09 10.95 -7.81
C THR A 4 -18.42 12.45 -7.69
N ALA A 5 -18.94 13.07 -8.73
CA ALA A 5 -19.33 14.48 -8.71
C ALA A 5 -20.55 14.72 -7.81
N GLU A 6 -21.55 13.84 -7.88
CA GLU A 6 -22.75 13.90 -7.03
C GLU A 6 -22.41 13.70 -5.55
N LEU A 7 -21.57 12.70 -5.23
CA LEU A 7 -21.10 12.47 -3.87
C LEU A 7 -20.29 13.65 -3.33
N ALA A 8 -19.42 14.24 -4.15
CA ALA A 8 -18.65 15.42 -3.77
C ALA A 8 -19.57 16.62 -3.51
N HIS A 9 -20.61 16.79 -4.32
CA HIS A 9 -21.59 17.85 -4.12
C HIS A 9 -22.41 17.66 -2.84
N ALA A 10 -22.86 16.45 -2.57
CA ALA A 10 -23.57 16.12 -1.33
C ALA A 10 -22.69 16.37 -0.10
N ALA A 11 -21.43 15.91 -0.13
CA ALA A 11 -20.47 16.13 0.94
C ALA A 11 -20.18 17.63 1.16
N SER A 12 -20.05 18.43 0.10
CA SER A 12 -19.89 19.88 0.19
C SER A 12 -21.05 20.55 0.92
N LYS A 13 -22.27 20.12 0.64
CA LYS A 13 -23.47 20.64 1.34
C LYS A 13 -23.47 20.27 2.82
N LEU A 14 -23.16 19.02 3.15
CA LEU A 14 -23.12 18.54 4.54
C LEU A 14 -22.04 19.23 5.36
N LEU A 15 -20.88 19.47 4.76
CA LEU A 15 -19.74 20.13 5.40
C LEU A 15 -19.82 21.66 5.36
N LEU A 16 -20.83 22.23 4.69
CA LEU A 16 -20.95 23.67 4.44
C LEU A 16 -19.67 24.27 3.82
N LYS A 17 -18.98 23.48 2.98
CA LYS A 17 -17.69 23.83 2.39
C LYS A 17 -17.82 24.06 0.90
N GLN A 18 -17.34 25.20 0.42
CA GLN A 18 -17.19 25.43 -1.01
C GLN A 18 -16.01 24.63 -1.56
N LEU A 19 -16.26 23.84 -2.61
CA LEU A 19 -15.25 22.99 -3.24
C LEU A 19 -14.60 23.69 -4.43
N PRO A 20 -13.33 23.42 -4.71
CA PRO A 20 -12.67 23.85 -5.93
C PRO A 20 -13.30 23.18 -7.16
N ASP A 21 -13.14 23.78 -8.34
CA ASP A 21 -13.63 23.20 -9.59
C ASP A 21 -12.87 21.93 -10.02
N ILE A 22 -11.62 21.82 -9.58
CA ILE A 22 -10.73 20.69 -9.89
C ILE A 22 -10.46 19.90 -8.61
N ASN A 23 -10.40 18.57 -8.73
CA ASN A 23 -10.11 17.65 -7.62
C ASN A 23 -11.01 17.83 -6.38
N ARG A 24 -12.31 17.96 -6.60
CA ARG A 24 -13.30 18.14 -5.52
C ARG A 24 -13.24 17.03 -4.47
N TRP A 25 -13.04 15.79 -4.92
CA TRP A 25 -12.94 14.64 -4.01
C TRP A 25 -11.72 14.73 -3.10
N GLY A 26 -10.56 15.05 -3.66
CA GLY A 26 -9.34 15.27 -2.87
C GLY A 26 -9.53 16.38 -1.83
N ALA A 27 -10.12 17.49 -2.22
CA ALA A 27 -10.39 18.60 -1.29
C ALA A 27 -11.32 18.23 -0.12
N ILE A 28 -12.28 17.32 -0.34
CA ILE A 28 -13.13 16.78 0.74
C ILE A 28 -12.31 15.86 1.63
N THR A 29 -11.56 14.94 1.05
CA THR A 29 -10.73 13.98 1.79
C THR A 29 -9.71 14.71 2.67
N ASP A 30 -9.00 15.67 2.10
CA ASP A 30 -8.03 16.51 2.83
C ASP A 30 -8.68 17.26 3.99
N HIS A 31 -9.89 17.80 3.76
CA HIS A 31 -10.63 18.48 4.80
C HIS A 31 -11.03 17.55 5.94
N LEU A 32 -11.55 16.36 5.63
CA LEU A 32 -11.97 15.37 6.63
C LEU A 32 -10.79 14.88 7.46
N ILE A 33 -9.63 14.65 6.83
CA ILE A 33 -8.41 14.22 7.51
C ILE A 33 -7.80 15.34 8.36
N ALA A 34 -7.68 16.53 7.79
CA ALA A 34 -7.06 17.69 8.45
C ALA A 34 -7.80 18.13 9.74
N TRP A 35 -9.10 17.93 9.79
CA TRP A 35 -9.93 18.30 10.95
C TRP A 35 -10.20 17.13 11.90
N ASP A 36 -9.61 15.97 11.65
CA ASP A 36 -9.79 14.75 12.45
C ASP A 36 -11.27 14.46 12.76
N ILE A 37 -12.11 14.53 11.73
CA ILE A 37 -13.54 14.31 11.87
C ILE A 37 -13.81 12.86 12.25
N PRO A 38 -14.52 12.59 13.34
CA PRO A 38 -14.80 11.23 13.78
C PRO A 38 -15.51 10.41 12.71
N ALA A 39 -15.14 9.14 12.60
CA ALA A 39 -15.87 8.23 11.73
C ALA A 39 -17.30 8.01 12.26
N PRO A 40 -18.31 7.99 11.38
CA PRO A 40 -19.67 7.62 11.80
C PRO A 40 -19.71 6.16 12.27
N PRO A 41 -20.71 5.75 13.10
CA PRO A 41 -20.74 4.43 13.72
C PRO A 41 -20.60 3.25 12.75
N ASP A 42 -21.13 3.38 11.54
CA ASP A 42 -21.09 2.31 10.52
C ASP A 42 -19.92 2.41 9.52
N TYR A 43 -18.96 3.32 9.76
CA TYR A 43 -17.91 3.64 8.79
C TYR A 43 -17.15 2.40 8.32
N LEU A 44 -16.63 1.60 9.27
CA LEU A 44 -15.86 0.40 8.94
C LEU A 44 -16.70 -0.63 8.16
N ARG A 45 -17.93 -0.86 8.58
CA ARG A 45 -18.85 -1.77 7.89
C ARG A 45 -19.12 -1.34 6.44
N VAL A 46 -19.37 -0.06 6.23
CA VAL A 46 -19.61 0.49 4.87
C VAL A 46 -18.34 0.42 4.05
N LYS A 47 -17.19 0.83 4.61
CA LYS A 47 -15.90 0.77 3.92
C LYS A 47 -15.56 -0.66 3.51
N ARG A 48 -15.69 -1.63 4.42
CA ARG A 48 -15.52 -3.06 4.13
C ARG A 48 -16.41 -3.50 2.96
N ALA A 49 -17.71 -3.20 3.00
CA ALA A 49 -18.64 -3.57 1.94
C ALA A 49 -18.23 -2.98 0.57
N VAL A 50 -17.78 -1.72 0.53
CA VAL A 50 -17.31 -1.08 -0.71
C VAL A 50 -16.04 -1.76 -1.23
N TYR A 51 -15.04 -1.97 -0.37
CA TYR A 51 -13.76 -2.55 -0.78
C TYR A 51 -13.90 -4.01 -1.22
N THR A 52 -14.67 -4.81 -0.50
CA THR A 52 -14.93 -6.22 -0.86
C THR A 52 -15.80 -6.37 -2.10
N SER A 53 -16.58 -5.36 -2.47
CA SER A 53 -17.26 -5.36 -3.77
C SER A 53 -16.30 -5.17 -4.96
N ILE A 54 -15.14 -4.58 -4.72
CA ILE A 54 -14.09 -4.39 -5.73
C ILE A 54 -13.19 -5.63 -5.79
N VAL A 55 -12.68 -6.05 -4.64
CA VAL A 55 -11.82 -7.23 -4.49
C VAL A 55 -12.32 -8.08 -3.32
N PRO A 56 -13.04 -9.19 -3.58
CA PRO A 56 -13.64 -10.00 -2.51
C PRO A 56 -12.66 -10.53 -1.46
N THR A 57 -11.42 -10.83 -1.85
CA THR A 57 -10.37 -11.32 -0.95
C THR A 57 -9.96 -10.31 0.11
N TRP A 58 -10.21 -9.04 -0.10
CA TRP A 58 -9.93 -7.97 0.87
C TRP A 58 -10.80 -8.03 2.13
N ASP A 59 -11.81 -8.88 2.17
CA ASP A 59 -12.58 -9.10 3.40
C ASP A 59 -11.69 -9.44 4.60
N LYS A 60 -10.61 -10.16 4.36
CA LYS A 60 -9.66 -10.62 5.39
C LYS A 60 -8.83 -9.49 6.01
N ILE A 61 -8.64 -8.36 5.33
CA ILE A 61 -7.83 -7.24 5.86
C ILE A 61 -8.62 -6.36 6.83
N PHE A 62 -9.95 -6.40 6.80
CA PHE A 62 -10.80 -5.60 7.67
C PHE A 62 -10.97 -6.26 9.03
N VAL A 63 -9.89 -6.29 9.79
CA VAL A 63 -9.87 -6.81 11.17
C VAL A 63 -10.13 -5.68 12.17
N GLU A 64 -10.77 -6.01 13.29
CA GLU A 64 -10.84 -5.12 14.43
C GLU A 64 -9.46 -5.00 15.08
N GLY A 65 -9.04 -3.78 15.40
CA GLY A 65 -7.73 -3.53 16.00
C GLY A 65 -7.38 -2.05 16.03
N ASN A 66 -6.09 -1.76 16.15
CA ASN A 66 -5.57 -0.40 16.29
C ASN A 66 -5.43 0.37 14.97
N VAL A 67 -6.09 -0.06 13.90
CA VAL A 67 -6.04 0.61 12.61
C VAL A 67 -7.12 1.67 12.52
N ASP A 68 -6.72 2.91 12.34
CA ASP A 68 -7.66 3.97 11.99
C ASP A 68 -7.98 3.90 10.49
N TRP A 69 -9.09 3.27 10.18
CA TRP A 69 -9.53 3.04 8.80
C TRP A 69 -9.86 4.30 8.01
N ARG A 70 -9.95 5.47 8.66
CA ARG A 70 -10.09 6.76 7.97
C ARG A 70 -8.85 7.08 7.14
N HIS A 71 -7.69 6.67 7.63
CA HIS A 71 -6.39 6.91 7.00
C HIS A 71 -5.98 5.85 5.98
N VAL A 72 -6.74 4.78 5.85
CA VAL A 72 -6.47 3.72 4.87
C VAL A 72 -7.23 4.00 3.58
N SER A 73 -6.53 4.14 2.48
CA SER A 73 -7.10 4.36 1.14
C SER A 73 -6.46 3.43 0.13
N TRP A 74 -7.27 2.98 -0.83
CA TRP A 74 -6.76 2.23 -1.96
C TRP A 74 -6.25 3.18 -3.05
N GLY A 75 -5.03 2.94 -3.54
CA GLY A 75 -4.39 3.74 -4.57
C GLY A 75 -4.95 3.55 -5.99
N GLY A 76 -5.95 2.68 -6.18
CA GLY A 76 -6.60 2.45 -7.47
C GLY A 76 -5.91 1.43 -8.36
N VAL A 77 -4.86 0.76 -7.88
CA VAL A 77 -4.15 -0.31 -8.59
C VAL A 77 -4.35 -1.62 -7.83
N LEU A 78 -4.60 -2.70 -8.56
CA LEU A 78 -4.67 -4.03 -7.97
C LEU A 78 -3.27 -4.50 -7.58
N ILE A 79 -3.17 -5.17 -6.45
CA ILE A 79 -1.98 -5.89 -6.04
C ILE A 79 -2.03 -7.31 -6.62
N ASP A 80 -0.88 -7.91 -6.80
CA ASP A 80 -0.78 -9.32 -7.19
C ASP A 80 -1.06 -10.19 -5.96
N ASP A 81 -2.25 -10.75 -5.89
CA ASP A 81 -2.70 -11.65 -4.83
C ASP A 81 -2.72 -13.13 -5.27
N ARG A 82 -2.09 -13.43 -6.42
CA ARG A 82 -1.97 -14.79 -6.92
C ARG A 82 -1.02 -15.60 -6.03
N GLU A 83 -1.28 -16.89 -5.97
CA GLU A 83 -0.34 -17.79 -5.28
C GLU A 83 1.05 -17.71 -5.92
N TYR A 84 2.06 -17.75 -5.07
CA TYR A 84 3.45 -17.80 -5.49
C TYR A 84 3.66 -18.95 -6.48
N ASP A 85 4.42 -18.71 -7.53
CA ASP A 85 4.72 -19.66 -8.61
C ASP A 85 3.65 -19.83 -9.72
N THR A 86 2.53 -19.13 -9.68
CA THR A 86 1.54 -19.16 -10.78
C THR A 86 1.78 -18.05 -11.84
N THR A 87 2.99 -17.47 -11.88
CA THR A 87 3.23 -16.12 -12.40
C THR A 87 3.83 -16.07 -13.80
N ASP A 88 3.70 -17.09 -14.63
CA ASP A 88 4.15 -17.02 -16.04
C ASP A 88 3.35 -16.03 -16.88
N GLU A 89 2.19 -15.59 -16.40
CA GLU A 89 1.37 -14.57 -17.05
C GLU A 89 1.50 -13.21 -16.36
N LEU A 90 1.68 -12.15 -17.15
CA LEU A 90 1.65 -10.78 -16.64
C LEU A 90 0.29 -10.50 -16.02
N CYS A 91 0.26 -10.11 -14.75
CA CYS A 91 -0.96 -9.61 -14.15
C CYS A 91 -1.20 -8.15 -14.57
N ASN A 92 -2.45 -7.74 -14.63
CA ASN A 92 -2.82 -6.33 -14.76
C ASN A 92 -2.77 -5.64 -13.38
N CYS A 93 -1.67 -5.80 -12.68
CA CYS A 93 -1.45 -5.44 -11.28
C CYS A 93 0.03 -5.10 -11.05
N ILE A 94 0.38 -4.62 -9.85
CA ILE A 94 1.78 -4.45 -9.43
C ILE A 94 2.27 -5.79 -8.88
N PRO A 95 3.25 -6.45 -9.55
CA PRO A 95 3.74 -7.76 -9.11
C PRO A 95 4.69 -7.60 -7.92
N ALA A 96 4.37 -8.21 -6.78
CA ALA A 96 5.28 -8.29 -5.65
C ALA A 96 6.58 -9.06 -6.00
N ALA A 97 7.65 -8.81 -5.26
CA ALA A 97 8.85 -9.61 -5.31
C ALA A 97 8.83 -10.62 -4.15
N ASP A 98 8.39 -11.83 -4.43
CA ASP A 98 8.30 -12.91 -3.46
C ASP A 98 9.56 -13.75 -3.46
N ASN A 99 10.16 -13.96 -2.28
CA ASN A 99 11.42 -14.68 -2.10
C ASN A 99 12.47 -14.32 -3.17
N PRO A 100 12.85 -13.04 -3.30
CA PRO A 100 13.67 -12.57 -4.41
C PRO A 100 15.04 -13.27 -4.41
N LYS A 101 15.56 -13.53 -5.61
CA LYS A 101 16.94 -13.98 -5.75
C LYS A 101 17.89 -12.90 -5.22
N VAL A 102 18.80 -13.32 -4.38
CA VAL A 102 19.84 -12.45 -3.82
C VAL A 102 21.19 -12.81 -4.40
N SER A 103 22.07 -11.85 -4.52
CA SER A 103 23.48 -11.99 -4.85
C SER A 103 24.35 -11.36 -3.76
N SER A 104 25.61 -11.72 -3.72
CA SER A 104 26.55 -11.03 -2.85
C SER A 104 26.75 -9.58 -3.32
N ALA A 105 27.14 -8.68 -2.40
CA ALA A 105 27.43 -7.29 -2.74
C ALA A 105 28.51 -7.18 -3.84
N SER A 106 29.48 -8.07 -3.85
CA SER A 106 30.54 -8.10 -4.86
C SER A 106 30.07 -8.50 -6.25
N GLU A 107 28.94 -9.22 -6.36
CA GLU A 107 28.34 -9.61 -7.62
C GLU A 107 27.34 -8.58 -8.13
N ALA A 108 26.92 -7.64 -7.29
CA ALA A 108 25.96 -6.58 -7.63
C ALA A 108 26.63 -5.44 -8.45
N THR A 109 27.43 -5.77 -9.45
CA THR A 109 28.19 -4.83 -10.29
C THR A 109 27.32 -3.88 -11.11
N TRP A 110 26.04 -4.12 -11.15
CA TRP A 110 25.03 -3.27 -11.78
C TRP A 110 24.54 -2.12 -10.89
N LEU A 111 24.84 -2.15 -9.57
CA LEU A 111 24.64 -1.04 -8.66
C LEU A 111 25.79 -0.03 -8.78
N LYS A 112 25.46 1.24 -8.66
CA LYS A 112 26.42 2.35 -8.62
C LYS A 112 26.54 2.88 -7.20
N ASP A 113 27.63 3.60 -6.92
CA ASP A 113 27.91 4.15 -5.57
C ASP A 113 26.84 5.17 -5.11
N ASP A 114 26.10 5.78 -6.04
CA ASP A 114 25.03 6.73 -5.76
C ASP A 114 23.62 6.10 -5.78
N ASP A 115 23.50 4.81 -6.04
CA ASP A 115 22.22 4.11 -5.97
C ASP A 115 21.74 3.99 -4.52
N ILE A 116 20.49 4.37 -4.29
CA ILE A 116 19.85 4.24 -2.98
C ILE A 116 19.42 2.78 -2.77
N VAL A 117 19.75 2.25 -1.59
CA VAL A 117 19.30 0.94 -1.14
C VAL A 117 18.65 1.04 0.23
N PHE A 118 17.66 0.18 0.50
CA PHE A 118 17.07 -0.01 1.82
C PHE A 118 17.78 -1.18 2.50
N GLY A 119 18.60 -0.89 3.51
CA GLY A 119 19.30 -1.92 4.27
C GLY A 119 18.48 -2.41 5.43
N ILE A 120 18.40 -3.72 5.60
CA ILE A 120 17.73 -4.38 6.74
C ILE A 120 18.70 -5.38 7.37
N GLU A 121 18.68 -5.42 8.70
CA GLU A 121 19.40 -6.41 9.50
C GLU A 121 18.40 -7.16 10.37
N VAL A 122 18.48 -8.50 10.34
CA VAL A 122 17.68 -9.38 11.19
C VAL A 122 18.58 -10.52 11.70
N ASN A 123 18.72 -10.64 13.00
CA ASN A 123 19.49 -11.72 13.64
C ASN A 123 20.93 -11.86 13.10
N GLY A 124 21.58 -10.76 12.73
CA GLY A 124 22.93 -10.74 12.21
C GLY A 124 23.05 -11.02 10.69
N GLU A 125 21.95 -11.25 10.00
CA GLU A 125 21.91 -11.29 8.54
C GLU A 125 21.55 -9.92 7.98
N PHE A 126 22.24 -9.50 6.91
CA PHE A 126 22.09 -8.20 6.27
C PHE A 126 21.60 -8.37 4.84
N ARG A 127 20.66 -7.54 4.43
CA ARG A 127 20.17 -7.49 3.05
C ARG A 127 19.88 -6.07 2.62
N ALA A 128 20.16 -5.78 1.35
CA ALA A 128 19.88 -4.50 0.73
C ALA A 128 18.87 -4.66 -0.42
N TYR A 129 17.88 -3.79 -0.46
CA TYR A 129 16.82 -3.76 -1.48
C TYR A 129 16.98 -2.47 -2.27
N PRO A 130 17.43 -2.53 -3.54
CA PRO A 130 17.64 -1.33 -4.34
C PRO A 130 16.33 -0.59 -4.63
N ARG A 131 16.32 0.73 -4.38
CA ARG A 131 15.15 1.58 -4.56
C ARG A 131 14.53 1.41 -5.96
N ARG A 132 15.32 1.39 -7.01
CA ARG A 132 14.83 1.25 -8.39
C ARG A 132 14.07 -0.06 -8.66
N ILE A 133 14.33 -1.11 -7.87
CA ILE A 133 13.56 -2.37 -7.94
C ILE A 133 12.29 -2.22 -7.11
N MET A 134 12.40 -1.61 -5.93
CA MET A 134 11.25 -1.34 -5.07
C MET A 134 10.22 -0.45 -5.74
N GLU A 135 10.65 0.54 -6.54
CA GLU A 135 9.77 1.44 -7.31
C GLU A 135 8.89 0.71 -8.33
N VAL A 136 9.31 -0.46 -8.78
CA VAL A 136 8.57 -1.29 -9.75
C VAL A 136 7.72 -2.36 -9.07
N ARG A 137 8.18 -2.87 -7.93
CA ARG A 137 7.55 -3.99 -7.23
C ARG A 137 6.59 -3.56 -6.14
N GLU A 138 6.83 -2.41 -5.53
CA GLU A 138 6.08 -1.81 -4.42
C GLU A 138 5.87 -2.72 -3.18
N MET A 139 6.19 -4.00 -3.29
CA MET A 139 6.15 -4.97 -2.19
C MET A 139 7.25 -6.03 -2.39
N VAL A 140 7.95 -6.32 -1.30
CA VAL A 140 8.82 -7.49 -1.21
C VAL A 140 8.36 -8.36 -0.04
N ASN A 141 8.20 -9.65 -0.30
CA ASN A 141 8.03 -10.68 0.71
C ASN A 141 9.28 -11.55 0.74
N ASP A 142 10.00 -11.54 1.86
CA ASP A 142 11.31 -12.19 1.95
C ASP A 142 11.48 -12.90 3.31
N THR A 143 12.50 -13.74 3.40
CA THR A 143 12.95 -14.36 4.66
C THR A 143 14.38 -13.94 4.93
N LEU A 144 14.62 -13.34 6.09
CA LEU A 144 15.93 -12.84 6.52
C LEU A 144 16.14 -13.19 7.99
N GLY A 145 17.29 -13.75 8.34
CA GLY A 145 17.61 -14.16 9.70
C GLY A 145 16.60 -15.13 10.31
N GLY A 146 15.98 -15.98 9.48
CA GLY A 146 14.94 -16.92 9.89
C GLY A 146 13.56 -16.31 10.17
N ARG A 147 13.33 -15.01 9.84
CA ARG A 147 12.06 -14.31 10.01
C ARG A 147 11.45 -13.93 8.67
N HIS A 148 10.12 -14.05 8.57
CA HIS A 148 9.38 -13.56 7.40
C HIS A 148 9.18 -12.04 7.48
N LEU A 149 9.45 -11.37 6.36
CA LEU A 149 9.35 -9.93 6.21
C LEU A 149 8.40 -9.56 5.07
N GLY A 150 7.54 -8.58 5.33
CA GLY A 150 6.83 -7.83 4.31
C GLY A 150 7.40 -6.41 4.24
N ILE A 151 7.84 -5.98 3.07
CA ILE A 151 8.50 -4.68 2.86
C ILE A 151 7.73 -3.91 1.80
N PRO A 152 6.66 -3.18 2.19
CA PRO A 152 5.99 -2.27 1.29
C PRO A 152 6.85 -1.06 0.97
N TYR A 153 6.73 -0.59 -0.26
CA TYR A 153 7.32 0.65 -0.75
C TYR A 153 6.24 1.55 -1.36
N CYS A 154 6.27 2.82 -1.02
CA CYS A 154 5.41 3.81 -1.64
C CYS A 154 6.21 4.64 -2.65
N THR A 155 5.95 4.44 -3.94
CA THR A 155 6.62 5.18 -5.03
C THR A 155 6.34 6.68 -4.94
N LEU A 156 5.12 7.08 -4.55
CA LEU A 156 4.75 8.49 -4.40
C LEU A 156 5.42 9.15 -3.19
N CYS A 157 5.66 8.38 -2.13
CA CYS A 157 6.27 8.88 -0.89
C CYS A 157 7.80 8.75 -0.89
N GLY A 158 8.36 7.92 -1.77
CA GLY A 158 9.79 7.59 -1.80
C GLY A 158 10.26 6.84 -0.55
N SER A 159 9.39 6.08 0.11
CA SER A 159 9.66 5.46 1.40
C SER A 159 9.33 3.98 1.44
N ALA A 160 10.13 3.22 2.18
CA ALA A 160 9.89 1.82 2.51
C ALA A 160 9.73 1.64 4.02
N GLN A 161 9.01 0.60 4.40
CA GLN A 161 8.91 0.11 5.77
C GLN A 161 9.11 -1.41 5.75
N ALA A 162 9.52 -1.99 6.88
CA ALA A 162 9.66 -3.43 6.99
C ALA A 162 8.88 -3.93 8.21
N TYR A 163 8.15 -5.01 8.04
CA TYR A 163 7.35 -5.65 9.06
C TYR A 163 7.67 -7.13 9.15
N PHE A 164 7.66 -7.67 10.36
CA PHE A 164 7.61 -9.10 10.54
C PHE A 164 6.20 -9.61 10.25
N THR A 165 6.09 -10.60 9.36
CA THR A 165 4.81 -11.18 8.94
C THR A 165 4.58 -12.59 9.46
N ASP A 166 5.50 -13.14 10.22
CA ASP A 166 5.41 -14.45 10.87
C ASP A 166 4.48 -14.50 12.10
N GLN A 167 3.84 -13.39 12.42
CA GLN A 167 2.87 -13.27 13.54
C GLN A 167 1.48 -12.83 13.07
N LEU A 168 1.22 -12.86 11.75
CA LEU A 168 -0.07 -12.46 11.17
C LEU A 168 -0.99 -13.66 10.94
#